data_a7175e695b867f79c276435832e9c430
#
_entry.id   a7175e695b867f79c276435832e9c430
#
_cell.length_a   1.000
_cell.length_b   1.000
_cell.length_c   1.000
_cell.angle_alpha   90.00
_cell.angle_beta   90.00
_cell.angle_gamma   90.00
#
_symmetry.space_group_name_H-M   'P 1'
#
loop_
_entity.id
_entity.type
_entity.pdbx_description
1 polymer ?
#
loop_
_entity_poly.entity_id
_entity_poly.type
_entity_poly.pdbx_seq_one_letter_code
_entity_poly.pdbx_strand_id
1 'polypeptide(L)'
;MSVLVGSVVTLGMFWVVPTGLALLDGPRPPGWDLLRRSWPLFAVPGGLALWLPRSGLSTALAAVYALATLALALQAPARLFLTRSLRPGEVAVLTALVAPSVAGLALVAERAAHPLLGFDLDILALTVPHFHFAGFAAALVAGLLCRASDGPTARFAALSVPAGTLLVLLGYFVDDWAELAGAIVLTAGMTAVAFLTLRERRETATDRVTRGLLAVSALVLFATMLLALSWALGEATGLPHLDLTWTAATHGLGNALGFTVCALLAHRRLRSRRPTPPAPPAPAQNPPRTAHPRTELPT
;
A
#
# COMPACT_ATOMS: atom_id res chain seq x y z
N MET A 1 7.66 -20.47 9.17
CA MET A 1 6.59 -19.78 8.40
C MET A 1 5.84 -20.83 7.59
N SER A 2 4.51 -20.80 7.56
CA SER A 2 3.72 -21.75 6.74
C SER A 2 3.86 -21.45 5.25
N VAL A 3 3.62 -22.49 4.40
CA VAL A 3 3.65 -22.33 2.93
C VAL A 3 2.69 -21.23 2.46
N LEU A 4 1.50 -21.16 3.07
CA LEU A 4 0.49 -20.16 2.75
C LEU A 4 1.03 -18.74 3.01
N VAL A 5 1.54 -18.50 4.21
CA VAL A 5 2.10 -17.18 4.58
C VAL A 5 3.27 -16.81 3.68
N GLY A 6 4.21 -17.74 3.42
CA GLY A 6 5.33 -17.51 2.51
C GLY A 6 4.89 -17.14 1.09
N SER A 7 3.84 -17.81 0.57
CA SER A 7 3.29 -17.51 -0.76
C SER A 7 2.65 -16.12 -0.82
N VAL A 8 1.87 -15.75 0.20
CA VAL A 8 1.23 -14.42 0.30
C VAL A 8 2.29 -13.32 0.41
N VAL A 9 3.32 -13.53 1.24
CA VAL A 9 4.43 -12.56 1.36
C VAL A 9 5.20 -12.43 0.04
N THR A 10 5.47 -13.54 -0.65
CA THR A 10 6.10 -13.53 -1.98
C THR A 10 5.29 -12.67 -2.95
N LEU A 11 3.96 -12.83 -3.00
CA LEU A 11 3.07 -11.99 -3.80
C LEU A 11 3.20 -10.50 -3.40
N GLY A 12 3.26 -10.22 -2.11
CA GLY A 12 3.49 -8.87 -1.57
C GLY A 12 4.77 -8.23 -2.11
N MET A 13 5.89 -8.94 -1.95
CA MET A 13 7.22 -8.46 -2.32
C MET A 13 7.40 -8.26 -3.83
N PHE A 14 6.95 -9.22 -4.64
CA PHE A 14 7.26 -9.25 -6.07
C PHE A 14 6.22 -8.57 -6.94
N TRP A 15 4.99 -8.45 -6.46
CA TRP A 15 3.93 -7.92 -7.30
C TRP A 15 3.18 -6.75 -6.67
N VAL A 16 2.74 -6.86 -5.41
CA VAL A 16 1.90 -5.83 -4.77
C VAL A 16 2.68 -4.52 -4.61
N VAL A 17 3.85 -4.56 -3.97
CA VAL A 17 4.65 -3.35 -3.76
C VAL A 17 5.09 -2.71 -5.08
N PRO A 18 5.73 -3.42 -6.04
CA PRO A 18 6.13 -2.81 -7.31
C PRO A 18 4.95 -2.23 -8.10
N THR A 19 3.82 -2.96 -8.13
CA THR A 19 2.61 -2.50 -8.83
C THR A 19 2.03 -1.26 -8.16
N GLY A 20 1.94 -1.26 -6.84
CA GLY A 20 1.45 -0.11 -6.09
C GLY A 20 2.33 1.13 -6.27
N LEU A 21 3.66 0.98 -6.22
CA LEU A 21 4.59 2.08 -6.47
C LEU A 21 4.45 2.64 -7.89
N ALA A 22 4.11 1.80 -8.87
CA ALA A 22 3.85 2.23 -10.24
C ALA A 22 2.56 3.06 -10.36
N LEU A 23 1.61 2.91 -9.46
CA LEU A 23 0.35 3.67 -9.42
C LEU A 23 0.47 5.04 -8.74
N LEU A 24 1.56 5.30 -8.04
CA LEU A 24 1.77 6.59 -7.39
C LEU A 24 2.10 7.69 -8.40
N ASP A 25 1.27 8.73 -8.39
CA ASP A 25 1.46 9.96 -9.14
C ASP A 25 2.03 11.08 -8.26
N GLY A 26 2.50 12.15 -8.92
CA GLY A 26 3.01 13.36 -8.27
C GLY A 26 4.53 13.38 -8.13
N PRO A 27 5.06 14.29 -7.30
CA PRO A 27 6.50 14.49 -7.15
C PRO A 27 7.22 13.21 -6.72
N ARG A 28 8.34 12.93 -7.37
CA ARG A 28 9.20 11.79 -7.10
C ARG A 28 10.45 12.28 -6.36
N PRO A 29 10.68 11.79 -5.14
CA PRO A 29 11.90 12.13 -4.42
C PRO A 29 13.17 11.63 -5.15
N PRO A 30 14.35 12.18 -4.84
CA PRO A 30 15.62 11.67 -5.34
C PRO A 30 15.77 10.17 -5.04
N GLY A 31 16.30 9.42 -6.00
CA GLY A 31 16.48 7.96 -5.86
C GLY A 31 15.24 7.11 -6.10
N TRP A 32 14.05 7.70 -6.30
CA TRP A 32 12.80 6.98 -6.53
C TRP A 32 12.86 5.97 -7.67
N ASP A 33 13.32 6.40 -8.84
CA ASP A 33 13.39 5.53 -10.01
C ASP A 33 14.47 4.46 -9.87
N LEU A 34 15.57 4.77 -9.19
CA LEU A 34 16.61 3.80 -8.85
C LEU A 34 16.03 2.72 -7.93
N LEU A 35 15.39 3.10 -6.82
CA LEU A 35 14.78 2.17 -5.87
C LEU A 35 13.76 1.24 -6.58
N ARG A 36 12.90 1.80 -7.43
CA ARG A 36 11.92 1.00 -8.17
C ARG A 36 12.56 0.01 -9.14
N ARG A 37 13.60 0.42 -9.85
CA ARG A 37 14.31 -0.44 -10.82
C ARG A 37 15.13 -1.52 -10.12
N SER A 38 15.75 -1.19 -9.00
CA SER A 38 16.55 -2.13 -8.21
C SER A 38 15.72 -3.01 -7.28
N TRP A 39 14.41 -2.76 -7.12
CA TRP A 39 13.54 -3.50 -6.22
C TRP A 39 13.67 -5.03 -6.32
N PRO A 40 13.72 -5.65 -7.53
CA PRO A 40 13.89 -7.10 -7.65
C PRO A 40 15.18 -7.62 -7.02
N LEU A 41 16.28 -6.83 -7.03
CA LEU A 41 17.56 -7.22 -6.43
C LEU A 41 17.44 -7.42 -4.91
N PHE A 42 16.49 -6.77 -4.27
CA PHE A 42 16.21 -6.87 -2.83
C PHE A 42 15.06 -7.85 -2.54
N ALA A 43 14.05 -7.87 -3.40
CA ALA A 43 12.91 -8.77 -3.24
C ALA A 43 13.31 -10.24 -3.42
N VAL A 44 14.26 -10.56 -4.32
CA VAL A 44 14.75 -11.93 -4.53
C VAL A 44 15.39 -12.51 -3.27
N PRO A 45 16.37 -11.87 -2.62
CA PRO A 45 16.88 -12.34 -1.33
C PRO A 45 15.81 -12.49 -0.26
N GLY A 46 14.91 -11.49 -0.13
CA GLY A 46 13.78 -11.56 0.80
C GLY A 46 12.86 -12.76 0.53
N GLY A 47 12.53 -12.99 -0.74
CA GLY A 47 11.76 -14.17 -1.15
C GLY A 47 12.46 -15.48 -0.85
N LEU A 48 13.75 -15.60 -1.11
CA LEU A 48 14.53 -16.79 -0.77
C LEU A 48 14.56 -17.03 0.74
N ALA A 49 14.69 -15.98 1.55
CA ALA A 49 14.67 -16.09 3.00
C ALA A 49 13.41 -16.77 3.54
N LEU A 50 12.24 -16.61 2.88
CA LEU A 50 10.96 -17.20 3.29
C LEU A 50 10.96 -18.74 3.23
N TRP A 51 11.71 -19.31 2.28
CA TRP A 51 11.71 -20.75 1.97
C TRP A 51 12.88 -21.50 2.58
N LEU A 52 13.86 -20.77 3.14
CA LEU A 52 14.98 -21.37 3.85
C LEU A 52 14.62 -21.62 5.34
N PRO A 53 15.26 -22.62 5.99
CA PRO A 53 15.20 -22.74 7.44
C PRO A 53 15.70 -21.46 8.12
N ARG A 54 15.22 -21.20 9.35
CA ARG A 54 15.76 -20.12 10.19
C ARG A 54 17.26 -20.34 10.41
N SER A 55 18.07 -19.37 10.01
CA SER A 55 19.54 -19.46 10.06
C SER A 55 20.16 -18.07 9.85
N GLY A 56 21.45 -17.92 10.09
CA GLY A 56 22.17 -16.68 9.78
C GLY A 56 22.07 -16.29 8.30
N LEU A 57 22.05 -17.27 7.37
CA LEU A 57 21.88 -17.00 5.94
C LEU A 57 20.48 -16.43 5.65
N SER A 58 19.41 -17.07 6.12
CA SER A 58 18.04 -16.57 5.90
C SER A 58 17.82 -15.21 6.56
N THR A 59 18.45 -14.95 7.71
CA THR A 59 18.43 -13.64 8.35
C THR A 59 19.15 -12.58 7.53
N ALA A 60 20.33 -12.88 6.99
CA ALA A 60 21.07 -11.96 6.13
C ALA A 60 20.29 -11.62 4.84
N LEU A 61 19.66 -12.62 4.21
CA LEU A 61 18.82 -12.42 3.03
C LEU A 61 17.57 -11.57 3.36
N ALA A 62 16.94 -11.79 4.50
CA ALA A 62 15.84 -10.96 4.99
C ALA A 62 16.29 -9.52 5.27
N ALA A 63 17.50 -9.33 5.82
CA ALA A 63 18.06 -8.00 6.05
C ALA A 63 18.29 -7.22 4.75
N VAL A 64 18.71 -7.89 3.66
CA VAL A 64 18.81 -7.25 2.33
C VAL A 64 17.45 -6.70 1.89
N TYR A 65 16.37 -7.46 2.08
CA TYR A 65 15.01 -6.97 1.79
C TYR A 65 14.62 -5.83 2.72
N ALA A 66 14.91 -5.94 4.01
CA ALA A 66 14.62 -4.87 4.97
C ALA A 66 15.28 -3.54 4.62
N LEU A 67 16.51 -3.56 4.08
CA LEU A 67 17.19 -2.34 3.59
C LEU A 67 16.39 -1.64 2.48
N ALA A 68 15.81 -2.39 1.54
CA ALA A 68 14.99 -1.80 0.49
C ALA A 68 13.68 -1.21 1.05
N THR A 69 13.05 -1.89 2.01
CA THR A 69 11.84 -1.38 2.66
C THR A 69 12.11 -0.14 3.51
N LEU A 70 13.26 -0.06 4.17
CA LEU A 70 13.74 1.14 4.88
C LEU A 70 14.03 2.28 3.89
N ALA A 71 14.71 1.99 2.76
CA ALA A 71 14.92 2.98 1.71
C ALA A 71 13.59 3.49 1.13
N LEU A 72 12.56 2.63 1.03
CA LEU A 72 11.21 3.02 0.65
C LEU A 72 10.56 3.91 1.71
N ALA A 73 10.71 3.58 2.99
CA ALA A 73 10.19 4.39 4.10
C ALA A 73 10.81 5.79 4.11
N LEU A 74 12.10 5.94 3.79
CA LEU A 74 12.78 7.23 3.66
C LEU A 74 12.23 8.09 2.50
N GLN A 75 11.54 7.49 1.53
CA GLN A 75 10.84 8.26 0.50
C GLN A 75 9.63 9.04 1.06
N ALA A 76 9.07 8.63 2.21
CA ALA A 76 7.94 9.33 2.82
C ALA A 76 8.30 10.74 3.29
N PRO A 77 9.30 10.97 4.18
CA PRO A 77 9.71 12.33 4.54
C PRO A 77 10.22 13.12 3.33
N ALA A 78 10.99 12.51 2.42
CA ALA A 78 11.45 13.17 1.21
C ALA A 78 10.27 13.65 0.33
N ARG A 79 9.23 12.83 0.19
CA ARG A 79 8.00 13.20 -0.51
C ARG A 79 7.24 14.31 0.22
N LEU A 80 7.15 14.23 1.55
CA LEU A 80 6.52 15.29 2.36
C LEU A 80 7.21 16.63 2.18
N PHE A 81 8.54 16.67 2.13
CA PHE A 81 9.30 17.89 1.83
C PHE A 81 8.99 18.47 0.45
N LEU A 82 8.77 17.61 -0.56
CA LEU A 82 8.43 18.05 -1.92
C LEU A 82 7.00 18.52 -2.04
N THR A 83 6.06 17.80 -1.45
CA THR A 83 4.62 18.09 -1.57
C THR A 83 4.16 19.17 -0.61
N ARG A 84 4.84 19.30 0.56
CA ARG A 84 4.45 20.13 1.69
C ARG A 84 2.97 19.97 2.05
N SER A 85 2.45 18.74 1.94
CA SER A 85 1.02 18.44 2.06
C SER A 85 0.77 17.28 3.02
N LEU A 86 -0.10 17.51 3.98
CA LEU A 86 -0.72 16.52 4.86
C LEU A 86 -2.21 16.35 4.55
N ARG A 87 -2.63 16.63 3.32
CA ARG A 87 -4.01 16.31 2.90
C ARG A 87 -4.26 14.81 3.09
N PRO A 88 -5.51 14.38 3.40
CA PRO A 88 -5.81 12.98 3.74
C PRO A 88 -5.25 11.95 2.76
N GLY A 89 -5.42 12.17 1.47
CA GLY A 89 -4.87 11.26 0.44
C GLY A 89 -3.34 11.20 0.41
N GLU A 90 -2.64 12.26 0.83
CA GLU A 90 -1.18 12.26 0.96
C GLU A 90 -0.75 11.52 2.23
N VAL A 91 -1.45 11.72 3.35
CA VAL A 91 -1.20 10.94 4.59
C VAL A 91 -1.29 9.44 4.33
N ALA A 92 -2.33 9.00 3.63
CA ALA A 92 -2.47 7.59 3.25
C ALA A 92 -1.29 7.09 2.39
N VAL A 93 -0.82 7.88 1.43
CA VAL A 93 0.35 7.54 0.61
C VAL A 93 1.63 7.49 1.44
N LEU A 94 1.86 8.44 2.33
CA LEU A 94 3.03 8.45 3.22
C LEU A 94 3.04 7.20 4.11
N THR A 95 1.88 6.81 4.65
CA THR A 95 1.73 5.56 5.41
C THR A 95 2.05 4.33 4.55
N ALA A 96 1.54 4.28 3.31
CA ALA A 96 1.85 3.19 2.40
C ALA A 96 3.37 3.07 2.14
N LEU A 97 4.10 4.17 2.04
CA LEU A 97 5.56 4.13 1.85
C LEU A 97 6.31 3.61 3.08
N VAL A 98 5.82 3.88 4.29
CA VAL A 98 6.45 3.45 5.54
C VAL A 98 6.12 2.01 5.90
N ALA A 99 4.90 1.56 5.66
CA ALA A 99 4.39 0.26 6.12
C ALA A 99 5.27 -0.95 5.76
N PRO A 100 5.86 -1.09 4.56
CA PRO A 100 6.72 -2.22 4.23
C PRO A 100 7.97 -2.33 5.11
N SER A 101 8.43 -1.25 5.75
CA SER A 101 9.58 -1.32 6.66
C SER A 101 9.28 -2.11 7.93
N VAL A 102 8.05 -2.04 8.42
CA VAL A 102 7.60 -2.89 9.54
C VAL A 102 7.61 -4.36 9.12
N ALA A 103 7.12 -4.68 7.93
CA ALA A 103 7.18 -6.03 7.38
C ALA A 103 8.62 -6.54 7.23
N GLY A 104 9.53 -5.69 6.73
CA GLY A 104 10.94 -6.03 6.58
C GLY A 104 11.64 -6.33 7.92
N LEU A 105 11.40 -5.49 8.92
CA LEU A 105 11.95 -5.69 10.27
C LEU A 105 11.37 -6.94 10.96
N ALA A 106 10.06 -7.17 10.85
CA ALA A 106 9.43 -8.38 11.36
C ALA A 106 9.99 -9.64 10.68
N LEU A 107 10.25 -9.61 9.39
CA LEU A 107 10.87 -10.73 8.67
C LEU A 107 12.27 -11.02 9.18
N VAL A 108 13.10 -10.00 9.37
CA VAL A 108 14.46 -10.16 9.91
C VAL A 108 14.40 -10.82 11.30
N ALA A 109 13.57 -10.31 12.21
CA ALA A 109 13.43 -10.84 13.55
C ALA A 109 12.93 -12.30 13.53
N GLU A 110 11.94 -12.61 12.70
CA GLU A 110 11.39 -13.95 12.55
C GLU A 110 12.43 -14.94 12.00
N ARG A 111 13.23 -14.54 10.97
CA ARG A 111 14.31 -15.37 10.43
C ARG A 111 15.48 -15.55 11.40
N ALA A 112 15.75 -14.55 12.22
CA ALA A 112 16.74 -14.61 13.31
C ALA A 112 16.29 -15.46 14.52
N ALA A 113 15.04 -15.96 14.51
CA ALA A 113 14.41 -16.62 15.66
C ALA A 113 14.45 -15.75 16.93
N HIS A 114 14.30 -14.44 16.76
CA HIS A 114 14.39 -13.46 17.85
C HIS A 114 13.04 -12.75 18.05
N PRO A 115 12.34 -12.96 19.17
CA PRO A 115 11.14 -12.19 19.51
C PRO A 115 11.46 -10.69 19.49
N LEU A 116 10.56 -9.91 18.93
CA LEU A 116 10.74 -8.46 18.77
C LEU A 116 9.61 -7.72 19.49
N LEU A 117 9.95 -6.80 20.37
CA LEU A 117 8.99 -5.98 21.11
C LEU A 117 7.92 -6.79 21.90
N GLY A 118 8.26 -8.00 22.34
CA GLY A 118 7.34 -8.90 23.04
C GLY A 118 6.53 -9.83 22.13
N PHE A 119 6.55 -9.62 20.81
CA PHE A 119 5.87 -10.51 19.86
C PHE A 119 6.66 -11.80 19.65
N ASP A 120 5.95 -12.92 19.70
CA ASP A 120 6.51 -14.22 19.34
C ASP A 120 6.73 -14.37 17.83
N LEU A 121 7.34 -15.49 17.43
CA LEU A 121 7.72 -15.72 16.04
C LEU A 121 6.51 -15.95 15.11
N ASP A 122 5.37 -16.40 15.62
CA ASP A 122 4.17 -16.66 14.83
C ASP A 122 3.45 -15.34 14.53
N ILE A 123 3.37 -14.46 15.52
CA ILE A 123 2.87 -13.09 15.31
C ILE A 123 3.77 -12.31 14.36
N LEU A 124 5.10 -12.40 14.51
CA LEU A 124 6.03 -11.78 13.56
C LEU A 124 5.86 -12.33 12.14
N ALA A 125 5.64 -13.64 11.98
CA ALA A 125 5.38 -14.24 10.68
C ALA A 125 4.09 -13.71 10.03
N LEU A 126 3.04 -13.42 10.80
CA LEU A 126 1.79 -12.81 10.32
C LEU A 126 1.90 -11.30 10.12
N THR A 127 2.76 -10.62 10.85
CA THR A 127 3.05 -9.19 10.69
C THR A 127 3.60 -8.89 9.29
N VAL A 128 4.41 -9.80 8.73
CA VAL A 128 5.01 -9.60 7.39
C VAL A 128 3.95 -9.41 6.31
N PRO A 129 3.00 -10.35 6.05
CA PRO A 129 1.95 -10.13 5.06
C PRO A 129 1.02 -8.98 5.47
N HIS A 130 0.72 -8.83 6.76
CA HIS A 130 -0.18 -7.77 7.22
C HIS A 130 0.30 -6.38 6.76
N PHE A 131 1.57 -6.05 6.93
CA PHE A 131 2.09 -4.74 6.52
C PHE A 131 2.32 -4.60 5.00
N HIS A 132 2.37 -5.69 4.23
CA HIS A 132 2.30 -5.61 2.77
C HIS A 132 0.89 -5.31 2.26
N PHE A 133 -0.14 -5.87 2.90
CA PHE A 133 -1.52 -5.79 2.41
C PHE A 133 -2.35 -4.74 3.15
N ALA A 134 -2.49 -4.81 4.45
CA ALA A 134 -3.23 -3.82 5.24
C ALA A 134 -2.44 -2.51 5.41
N GLY A 135 -1.13 -2.60 5.65
CA GLY A 135 -0.30 -1.41 5.80
C GLY A 135 -0.03 -0.69 4.47
N PHE A 136 0.50 -1.39 3.46
CA PHE A 136 0.86 -0.77 2.19
C PHE A 136 -0.32 -0.66 1.23
N ALA A 137 -0.92 -1.81 0.84
CA ALA A 137 -1.88 -1.81 -0.25
C ALA A 137 -3.19 -1.10 0.13
N ALA A 138 -3.72 -1.32 1.34
CA ALA A 138 -4.94 -0.68 1.77
C ALA A 138 -4.79 0.85 1.91
N ALA A 139 -3.71 1.32 2.53
CA ALA A 139 -3.42 2.75 2.62
C ALA A 139 -3.22 3.37 1.24
N LEU A 140 -2.51 2.67 0.32
CA LEU A 140 -2.36 3.13 -1.06
C LEU A 140 -3.70 3.28 -1.77
N VAL A 141 -4.56 2.25 -1.73
CA VAL A 141 -5.88 2.27 -2.38
C VAL A 141 -6.75 3.38 -1.79
N ALA A 142 -6.78 3.54 -0.47
CA ALA A 142 -7.48 4.65 0.20
C ALA A 142 -6.97 6.02 -0.29
N GLY A 143 -5.66 6.17 -0.44
CA GLY A 143 -5.04 7.38 -0.98
C GLY A 143 -5.41 7.65 -2.46
N LEU A 144 -5.42 6.62 -3.30
CA LEU A 144 -5.82 6.73 -4.72
C LEU A 144 -7.29 7.14 -4.86
N LEU A 145 -8.19 6.51 -4.11
CA LEU A 145 -9.62 6.85 -4.09
C LEU A 145 -9.86 8.27 -3.57
N CYS A 146 -9.11 8.69 -2.53
CA CYS A 146 -9.23 10.06 -2.00
C CYS A 146 -8.74 11.13 -2.99
N ARG A 147 -7.81 10.79 -3.87
CA ARG A 147 -7.38 11.70 -4.94
C ARG A 147 -8.35 11.73 -6.12
N ALA A 148 -9.08 10.65 -6.35
CA ALA A 148 -10.10 10.56 -7.39
C ALA A 148 -11.43 11.20 -6.99
N SER A 149 -11.73 11.28 -5.68
CA SER A 149 -13.00 11.75 -5.14
C SER A 149 -12.76 12.70 -3.95
N ASP A 150 -13.06 13.98 -4.11
CA ASP A 150 -12.85 15.01 -3.07
C ASP A 150 -14.09 15.13 -2.14
N GLY A 151 -14.47 14.03 -1.49
CA GLY A 151 -15.62 13.99 -0.60
C GLY A 151 -15.27 13.63 0.86
N PRO A 152 -16.20 13.85 1.82
CA PRO A 152 -15.96 13.53 3.22
C PRO A 152 -15.68 12.04 3.45
N THR A 153 -16.37 11.13 2.75
CA THR A 153 -16.14 9.69 2.82
C THR A 153 -14.74 9.33 2.36
N ALA A 154 -14.21 9.96 1.30
CA ALA A 154 -12.88 9.71 0.79
C ALA A 154 -11.79 10.20 1.77
N ARG A 155 -12.00 11.36 2.38
CA ARG A 155 -11.10 11.90 3.42
C ARG A 155 -11.13 11.02 4.67
N PHE A 156 -12.31 10.56 5.08
CA PHE A 156 -12.48 9.62 6.18
C PHE A 156 -11.72 8.32 5.92
N ALA A 157 -11.91 7.67 4.77
CA ALA A 157 -11.19 6.45 4.41
C ALA A 157 -9.67 6.64 4.43
N ALA A 158 -9.18 7.73 3.83
CA ALA A 158 -7.75 8.02 3.74
C ALA A 158 -7.07 8.31 5.08
N LEU A 159 -7.81 8.73 6.11
CA LEU A 159 -7.27 8.95 7.46
C LEU A 159 -7.52 7.75 8.38
N SER A 160 -8.70 7.15 8.35
CA SER A 160 -9.05 6.05 9.26
C SER A 160 -8.34 4.74 8.92
N VAL A 161 -7.98 4.49 7.65
CA VAL A 161 -7.17 3.31 7.30
C VAL A 161 -5.77 3.38 7.93
N PRO A 162 -4.97 4.44 7.74
CA PRO A 162 -3.70 4.60 8.46
C PRO A 162 -3.84 4.61 9.98
N ALA A 163 -4.81 5.38 10.49
CA ALA A 163 -5.04 5.49 11.93
C ALA A 163 -5.45 4.15 12.54
N GLY A 164 -6.39 3.43 11.92
CA GLY A 164 -6.83 2.11 12.39
C GLY A 164 -5.71 1.07 12.35
N THR A 165 -4.90 1.05 11.28
CA THR A 165 -3.73 0.16 11.21
C THR A 165 -2.74 0.44 12.35
N LEU A 166 -2.49 1.71 12.66
CA LEU A 166 -1.62 2.11 13.77
C LEU A 166 -2.25 1.75 15.13
N LEU A 167 -3.55 2.00 15.30
CA LEU A 167 -4.26 1.70 16.55
C LEU A 167 -4.31 0.19 16.84
N VAL A 168 -4.54 -0.65 15.83
CA VAL A 168 -4.44 -2.11 16.00
C VAL A 168 -3.02 -2.50 16.43
N LEU A 169 -1.99 -1.98 15.75
CA LEU A 169 -0.61 -2.26 16.15
C LEU A 169 -0.31 -1.82 17.58
N LEU A 170 -0.76 -0.65 17.98
CA LEU A 170 -0.58 -0.15 19.35
C LEU A 170 -1.44 -0.92 20.36
N GLY A 171 -2.63 -1.39 19.98
CA GLY A 171 -3.51 -2.19 20.81
C GLY A 171 -2.84 -3.46 21.33
N TYR A 172 -2.04 -4.12 20.50
CA TYR A 172 -1.26 -5.29 20.93
C TYR A 172 -0.31 -5.04 22.11
N PHE A 173 0.07 -3.79 22.38
CA PHE A 173 0.92 -3.43 23.52
C PHE A 173 0.12 -3.01 24.75
N VAL A 174 -1.20 -2.91 24.64
CA VAL A 174 -2.07 -2.43 25.71
C VAL A 174 -2.97 -3.57 26.21
N ASP A 175 -3.99 -3.93 25.44
CA ASP A 175 -4.91 -5.03 25.73
C ASP A 175 -5.84 -5.29 24.52
N ASP A 176 -6.66 -6.35 24.62
CA ASP A 176 -7.60 -6.76 23.56
C ASP A 176 -8.70 -5.71 23.29
N TRP A 177 -9.07 -4.89 24.27
CA TRP A 177 -10.04 -3.80 24.09
C TRP A 177 -9.46 -2.65 23.28
N ALA A 178 -8.19 -2.32 23.49
CA ALA A 178 -7.49 -1.32 22.70
C ALA A 178 -7.30 -1.81 21.25
N GLU A 179 -7.00 -3.11 21.06
CA GLU A 179 -6.95 -3.73 19.73
C GLU A 179 -8.32 -3.68 19.04
N LEU A 180 -9.40 -4.06 19.74
CA LEU A 180 -10.76 -3.97 19.23
C LEU A 180 -11.13 -2.54 18.81
N ALA A 181 -10.78 -1.54 19.60
CA ALA A 181 -11.01 -0.14 19.23
C ALA A 181 -10.31 0.22 17.92
N GLY A 182 -9.05 -0.21 17.74
CA GLY A 182 -8.32 -0.07 16.49
C GLY A 182 -8.98 -0.81 15.32
N ALA A 183 -9.43 -2.04 15.55
CA ALA A 183 -10.14 -2.87 14.57
C ALA A 183 -11.46 -2.24 14.12
N ILE A 184 -12.20 -1.60 15.02
CA ILE A 184 -13.43 -0.85 14.68
C ILE A 184 -13.11 0.32 13.75
N VAL A 185 -12.09 1.14 14.09
CA VAL A 185 -11.67 2.28 13.26
C VAL A 185 -11.20 1.82 11.88
N LEU A 186 -10.39 0.77 11.83
CA LEU A 186 -9.90 0.20 10.58
C LEU A 186 -11.04 -0.36 9.74
N THR A 187 -11.96 -1.13 10.32
CA THR A 187 -13.11 -1.71 9.63
C THR A 187 -14.02 -0.63 9.06
N ALA A 188 -14.29 0.45 9.81
CA ALA A 188 -15.05 1.58 9.31
C ALA A 188 -14.37 2.26 8.12
N GLY A 189 -13.06 2.49 8.20
CA GLY A 189 -12.26 3.03 7.09
C GLY A 189 -12.26 2.13 5.86
N MET A 190 -12.09 0.82 6.03
CA MET A 190 -12.10 -0.14 4.93
C MET A 190 -13.49 -0.33 4.33
N THR A 191 -14.56 -0.20 5.11
CA THR A 191 -15.93 -0.15 4.61
C THR A 191 -16.14 1.09 3.72
N ALA A 192 -15.60 2.23 4.11
CA ALA A 192 -15.61 3.42 3.26
C ALA A 192 -14.81 3.23 1.97
N VAL A 193 -13.64 2.54 2.02
CA VAL A 193 -12.88 2.14 0.83
C VAL A 193 -13.71 1.25 -0.09
N ALA A 194 -14.40 0.24 0.44
CA ALA A 194 -15.26 -0.65 -0.34
C ALA A 194 -16.41 0.13 -1.03
N PHE A 195 -17.06 1.02 -0.31
CA PHE A 195 -18.10 1.89 -0.85
C PHE A 195 -17.59 2.79 -1.99
N LEU A 196 -16.45 3.46 -1.80
CA LEU A 196 -15.84 4.31 -2.81
C LEU A 196 -15.41 3.49 -4.05
N THR A 197 -14.89 2.28 -3.85
CA THR A 197 -14.53 1.37 -4.94
C THR A 197 -15.76 0.97 -5.78
N LEU A 198 -16.91 0.71 -5.14
CA LEU A 198 -18.18 0.45 -5.85
C LEU A 198 -18.70 1.69 -6.58
N ARG A 199 -18.50 2.87 -6.02
CA ARG A 199 -18.84 4.14 -6.67
C ARG A 199 -17.96 4.37 -7.89
N GLU A 200 -16.64 4.22 -7.78
CA GLU A 200 -15.70 4.31 -8.91
C GLU A 200 -16.05 3.31 -10.02
N ARG A 201 -16.48 2.08 -9.65
CA ARG A 201 -16.98 1.08 -10.60
C ARG A 201 -18.12 1.61 -11.46
N ARG A 202 -19.04 2.39 -10.90
CA ARG A 202 -20.18 2.94 -11.63
C ARG A 202 -19.80 4.13 -12.50
N GLU A 203 -18.93 5.00 -12.00
CA GLU A 203 -18.62 6.30 -12.60
C GLU A 203 -17.52 6.20 -13.67
N THR A 204 -16.52 5.32 -13.50
CA THR A 204 -15.29 5.34 -14.31
C THR A 204 -15.03 4.06 -15.10
N ALA A 205 -15.53 2.92 -14.64
CA ALA A 205 -15.22 1.64 -15.29
C ALA A 205 -16.09 1.39 -16.53
N THR A 206 -15.51 1.47 -17.71
CA THR A 206 -16.19 1.31 -19.00
C THR A 206 -16.28 -0.14 -19.45
N ASP A 207 -15.37 -1.02 -19.03
CA ASP A 207 -15.34 -2.42 -19.47
C ASP A 207 -15.73 -3.40 -18.36
N ARG A 208 -16.21 -4.58 -18.78
CA ARG A 208 -16.72 -5.62 -17.87
C ARG A 208 -15.64 -6.16 -16.92
N VAL A 209 -14.38 -6.27 -17.37
CA VAL A 209 -13.28 -6.82 -16.56
C VAL A 209 -12.96 -5.85 -15.42
N THR A 210 -12.75 -4.57 -15.73
CA THR A 210 -12.46 -3.55 -14.70
C THR A 210 -13.63 -3.44 -13.70
N ARG A 211 -14.88 -3.47 -14.20
CA ARG A 211 -16.07 -3.50 -13.33
C ARG A 211 -16.10 -4.73 -12.42
N GLY A 212 -15.77 -5.91 -12.96
CA GLY A 212 -15.69 -7.15 -12.19
C GLY A 212 -14.63 -7.07 -11.10
N LEU A 213 -13.42 -6.62 -11.44
CA LEU A 213 -12.30 -6.48 -10.50
C LEU A 213 -12.65 -5.53 -9.33
N LEU A 214 -13.23 -4.36 -9.62
CA LEU A 214 -13.66 -3.42 -8.58
C LEU A 214 -14.78 -4.00 -7.70
N ALA A 215 -15.73 -4.74 -8.29
CA ALA A 215 -16.80 -5.37 -7.53
C ALA A 215 -16.25 -6.45 -6.59
N VAL A 216 -15.40 -7.36 -7.08
CA VAL A 216 -14.77 -8.41 -6.27
C VAL A 216 -13.95 -7.79 -5.16
N SER A 217 -13.13 -6.78 -5.49
CA SER A 217 -12.30 -6.08 -4.52
C SER A 217 -13.14 -5.51 -3.36
N ALA A 218 -14.21 -4.81 -3.67
CA ALA A 218 -15.05 -4.17 -2.64
C ALA A 218 -15.82 -5.18 -1.79
N LEU A 219 -16.42 -6.20 -2.42
CA LEU A 219 -17.25 -7.20 -1.72
C LEU A 219 -16.39 -8.10 -0.82
N VAL A 220 -15.24 -8.56 -1.34
CA VAL A 220 -14.31 -9.38 -0.54
C VAL A 220 -13.74 -8.56 0.60
N LEU A 221 -13.31 -7.32 0.36
CA LEU A 221 -12.83 -6.43 1.41
C LEU A 221 -13.86 -6.28 2.54
N PHE A 222 -15.10 -5.98 2.21
CA PHE A 222 -16.16 -5.84 3.22
C PHE A 222 -16.35 -7.11 4.04
N ALA A 223 -16.44 -8.27 3.37
CA ALA A 223 -16.61 -9.57 4.05
C ALA A 223 -15.42 -9.92 4.95
N THR A 224 -14.19 -9.70 4.48
CA THR A 224 -12.98 -10.03 5.24
C THR A 224 -12.77 -9.08 6.44
N MET A 225 -13.19 -7.83 6.34
CA MET A 225 -13.15 -6.91 7.48
C MET A 225 -14.15 -7.29 8.58
N LEU A 226 -15.31 -7.83 8.22
CA LEU A 226 -16.25 -8.38 9.22
C LEU A 226 -15.65 -9.60 9.94
N LEU A 227 -14.89 -10.47 9.22
CA LEU A 227 -14.17 -11.58 9.86
C LEU A 227 -13.11 -11.07 10.85
N ALA A 228 -12.29 -10.09 10.46
CA ALA A 228 -11.29 -9.49 11.34
C ALA A 228 -11.93 -8.85 12.58
N LEU A 229 -13.03 -8.11 12.38
CA LEU A 229 -13.75 -7.49 13.49
C LEU A 229 -14.38 -8.53 14.43
N SER A 230 -14.93 -9.63 13.88
CA SER A 230 -15.47 -10.73 14.70
C SER A 230 -14.39 -11.42 15.53
N TRP A 231 -13.18 -11.55 15.00
CA TRP A 231 -12.04 -12.08 15.73
C TRP A 231 -11.64 -11.14 16.90
N ALA A 232 -11.40 -9.85 16.61
CA ALA A 232 -11.04 -8.88 17.65
C ALA A 232 -12.13 -8.74 18.75
N LEU A 233 -13.41 -8.83 18.36
CA LEU A 233 -14.51 -8.83 19.30
C LEU A 233 -14.50 -10.09 20.18
N GLY A 234 -14.22 -11.25 19.58
CA GLY A 234 -14.14 -12.52 20.31
C GLY A 234 -13.00 -12.53 21.32
N GLU A 235 -11.81 -12.07 20.94
CA GLU A 235 -10.66 -11.95 21.85
C GLU A 235 -11.00 -11.01 23.03
N ALA A 236 -11.57 -9.84 22.78
CA ALA A 236 -11.87 -8.88 23.81
C ALA A 236 -13.02 -9.29 24.75
N THR A 237 -13.98 -10.13 24.29
CA THR A 237 -15.21 -10.43 25.04
C THR A 237 -15.36 -11.88 25.43
N GLY A 238 -14.54 -12.79 24.88
CA GLY A 238 -14.70 -14.23 25.03
C GLY A 238 -15.86 -14.84 24.23
N LEU A 239 -16.46 -14.09 23.29
CA LEU A 239 -17.48 -14.63 22.41
C LEU A 239 -16.89 -15.63 21.40
N PRO A 240 -17.65 -16.66 20.97
CA PRO A 240 -17.19 -17.60 19.97
C PRO A 240 -16.77 -16.90 18.65
N HIS A 241 -15.58 -17.19 18.18
CA HIS A 241 -15.02 -16.65 16.93
C HIS A 241 -14.12 -17.71 16.26
N LEU A 242 -13.74 -17.46 15.00
CA LEU A 242 -12.76 -18.32 14.33
C LEU A 242 -11.39 -18.18 15.00
N ASP A 243 -10.67 -19.31 15.09
CA ASP A 243 -9.29 -19.26 15.60
C ASP A 243 -8.37 -18.44 14.65
N LEU A 244 -7.19 -18.09 15.17
CA LEU A 244 -6.22 -17.28 14.42
C LEU A 244 -5.82 -17.92 13.10
N THR A 245 -5.71 -19.25 13.02
CA THR A 245 -5.31 -19.97 11.79
C THR A 245 -6.37 -19.82 10.70
N TRP A 246 -7.64 -20.04 11.02
CA TRP A 246 -8.74 -19.88 10.08
C TRP A 246 -8.94 -18.41 9.71
N THR A 247 -8.83 -17.49 10.67
CA THR A 247 -8.91 -16.06 10.43
C THR A 247 -7.77 -15.60 9.49
N ALA A 248 -6.53 -15.99 9.77
CA ALA A 248 -5.38 -15.67 8.92
C ALA A 248 -5.52 -16.26 7.50
N ALA A 249 -6.04 -17.50 7.37
CA ALA A 249 -6.25 -18.11 6.07
C ALA A 249 -7.37 -17.44 5.26
N THR A 250 -8.53 -17.21 5.84
CA THR A 250 -9.70 -16.67 5.13
C THR A 250 -9.60 -15.16 4.91
N HIS A 251 -9.37 -14.39 5.98
CA HIS A 251 -9.15 -12.95 5.91
C HIS A 251 -7.89 -12.61 5.12
N GLY A 252 -6.77 -13.32 5.39
CA GLY A 252 -5.49 -13.07 4.72
C GLY A 252 -5.54 -13.31 3.20
N LEU A 253 -6.04 -14.49 2.75
CA LEU A 253 -6.19 -14.78 1.31
C LEU A 253 -7.22 -13.89 0.64
N GLY A 254 -8.36 -13.64 1.29
CA GLY A 254 -9.37 -12.74 0.78
C GLY A 254 -8.80 -11.36 0.51
N ASN A 255 -8.09 -10.78 1.48
CA ASN A 255 -7.46 -9.47 1.32
C ASN A 255 -6.31 -9.48 0.31
N ALA A 256 -5.50 -10.53 0.26
CA ALA A 256 -4.40 -10.60 -0.68
C ALA A 256 -4.90 -10.69 -2.14
N LEU A 257 -5.76 -11.65 -2.44
CA LEU A 257 -6.20 -11.96 -3.80
C LEU A 257 -7.47 -11.19 -4.18
N GLY A 258 -8.50 -11.27 -3.33
CA GLY A 258 -9.81 -10.68 -3.62
C GLY A 258 -9.79 -9.15 -3.55
N PHE A 259 -9.24 -8.58 -2.48
CA PHE A 259 -9.15 -7.12 -2.37
C PHE A 259 -7.95 -6.56 -3.15
N THR A 260 -6.72 -6.85 -2.71
CA THR A 260 -5.52 -6.13 -3.16
C THR A 260 -5.21 -6.36 -4.63
N VAL A 261 -5.15 -7.64 -5.07
CA VAL A 261 -4.82 -7.94 -6.47
C VAL A 261 -5.89 -7.36 -7.39
N CYS A 262 -7.16 -7.52 -7.07
CA CYS A 262 -8.25 -6.98 -7.89
C CYS A 262 -8.24 -5.45 -7.92
N ALA A 263 -8.03 -4.76 -6.78
CA ALA A 263 -7.94 -3.31 -6.74
C ALA A 263 -6.78 -2.78 -7.58
N LEU A 264 -5.56 -3.31 -7.38
CA LEU A 264 -4.38 -2.83 -8.10
C LEU A 264 -4.47 -3.10 -9.62
N LEU A 265 -5.00 -4.25 -10.03
CA LEU A 265 -5.27 -4.54 -11.44
C LEU A 265 -6.29 -3.56 -12.03
N ALA A 266 -7.38 -3.29 -11.31
CA ALA A 266 -8.39 -2.34 -11.75
C ALA A 266 -7.80 -0.93 -11.93
N HIS A 267 -7.08 -0.42 -10.93
CA HIS A 267 -6.44 0.91 -11.01
C HIS A 267 -5.39 1.00 -12.13
N ARG A 268 -4.61 -0.08 -12.39
CA ARG A 268 -3.70 -0.13 -13.55
C ARG A 268 -4.46 0.01 -14.87
N ARG A 269 -5.58 -0.71 -15.02
CA ARG A 269 -6.42 -0.65 -16.23
C ARG A 269 -7.06 0.72 -16.41
N LEU A 270 -7.57 1.33 -15.33
CA LEU A 270 -8.11 2.69 -15.36
C LEU A 270 -7.04 3.71 -15.75
N ARG A 271 -5.82 3.55 -15.23
CA ARG A 271 -4.71 4.43 -15.56
C ARG A 271 -4.27 4.32 -17.03
N SER A 272 -4.15 3.10 -17.58
CA SER A 272 -3.74 2.88 -18.97
C SER A 272 -4.73 3.42 -19.99
N ARG A 273 -5.96 3.72 -19.58
CA ARG A 273 -7.04 4.24 -20.44
C ARG A 273 -7.25 5.74 -20.30
N ARG A 274 -6.55 6.42 -19.41
CA ARG A 274 -6.58 7.89 -19.37
C ARG A 274 -5.99 8.42 -20.66
N PRO A 275 -6.69 9.33 -21.41
CA PRO A 275 -6.13 9.96 -22.58
C PRO A 275 -4.80 10.64 -22.22
N THR A 276 -3.80 10.50 -23.06
CA THR A 276 -2.57 11.28 -22.92
C THR A 276 -2.94 12.77 -23.03
N PRO A 277 -2.54 13.63 -22.10
CA PRO A 277 -2.74 15.06 -22.23
C PRO A 277 -2.23 15.52 -23.61
N PRO A 278 -2.93 16.42 -24.31
CA PRO A 278 -2.42 16.97 -25.57
C PRO A 278 -1.03 17.56 -25.32
N ALA A 279 -0.13 17.34 -26.26
CA ALA A 279 1.21 17.92 -26.20
C ALA A 279 1.09 19.45 -25.99
N PRO A 280 1.92 20.06 -25.15
CA PRO A 280 1.92 21.50 -25.01
C PRO A 280 2.10 22.13 -26.41
N PRO A 281 1.38 23.23 -26.70
CA PRO A 281 1.53 23.90 -27.98
C PRO A 281 3.01 24.22 -28.21
N ALA A 282 3.48 23.94 -29.41
CA ALA A 282 4.85 24.28 -29.79
C ALA A 282 5.10 25.77 -29.47
N PRO A 283 6.26 26.12 -28.88
CA PRO A 283 6.58 27.50 -28.58
C PRO A 283 6.36 28.31 -29.87
N ALA A 284 5.57 29.40 -29.75
CA ALA A 284 5.29 30.29 -30.90
C ALA A 284 6.63 30.68 -31.53
N GLN A 285 6.82 30.31 -32.78
CA GLN A 285 7.98 30.72 -33.52
C GLN A 285 7.95 32.26 -33.57
N ASN A 286 8.90 32.90 -32.92
CA ASN A 286 9.04 34.34 -33.03
C ASN A 286 9.14 34.71 -34.50
N PRO A 287 8.33 35.66 -35.01
CA PRO A 287 8.46 36.10 -36.37
C PRO A 287 9.92 36.57 -36.64
N PRO A 288 10.44 36.31 -37.82
CA PRO A 288 11.80 36.74 -38.16
C PRO A 288 11.95 38.24 -37.89
N ARG A 289 12.95 38.61 -37.11
CA ARG A 289 13.28 40.01 -36.86
C ARG A 289 13.50 40.65 -38.21
N THR A 290 12.60 41.56 -38.63
CA THR A 290 12.80 42.42 -39.79
C THR A 290 14.06 43.23 -39.55
N ALA A 291 15.06 43.03 -40.41
CA ALA A 291 16.27 43.82 -40.42
C ALA A 291 15.91 45.30 -40.63
N HIS A 292 16.19 46.15 -39.68
CA HIS A 292 16.10 47.59 -39.87
C HIS A 292 17.10 48.02 -40.94
N PRO A 293 16.66 48.81 -41.98
CA PRO A 293 17.58 49.39 -42.94
C PRO A 293 18.57 50.30 -42.20
N ARG A 294 19.87 50.13 -42.48
CA ARG A 294 20.89 51.06 -42.04
C ARG A 294 20.66 52.41 -42.76
N THR A 295 20.34 53.44 -42.01
CA THR A 295 20.34 54.81 -42.49
C THR A 295 21.81 55.22 -42.71
N GLU A 296 22.23 55.30 -43.97
CA GLU A 296 23.51 55.89 -44.36
C GLU A 296 23.40 57.42 -44.11
N LEU A 297 24.31 57.97 -43.33
CA LEU A 297 24.50 59.41 -43.13
C LEU A 297 25.25 59.93 -44.38
N PRO A 298 24.79 61.02 -45.03
CA PRO A 298 25.56 61.67 -46.07
C PRO A 298 26.72 62.52 -45.48
N THR A 299 27.87 62.40 -46.14
CA THR A 299 29.09 63.21 -45.93
C THR A 299 28.91 64.68 -46.24
#